data_dc1577c4b793beb082f6f8649cffd62e
#
_entry.id   dc1577c4b793beb082f6f8649cffd62e
#
_cell.length_a   1.000
_cell.length_b   1.000
_cell.length_c   1.000
_cell.angle_alpha   90.00
_cell.angle_beta   90.00
_cell.angle_gamma   90.00
#
_symmetry.space_group_name_H-M   'P 1'
#
loop_
_entity.id
_entity.type
_entity.pdbx_description
1 polymer ?
#
loop_
_entity_poly.entity_id
_entity_poly.type
_entity_poly.pdbx_seq_one_letter_code
_entity_poly.pdbx_strand_id
1 'polypeptide(L)'
;MSADVATAAAAPRLALFDLDGTLLAGDTDVLWCEFLIDEGVLDRETFGAANRDVAERYGRGEVTPAEFAAFYAATLAGRSAEQWSPLRDRFVAIAIAPRIGAASLALVAAHRARGDRLVLTTATNRFLTAPIAALLGIADLVATELEVAPTGTFTGRTTGTVNMREGKVARLARWLSDEGLAASSLAEATFYSDSINDLPLLCAVATPVVVDPDSRLRAEASRRAWPVISLLA
;
A
#
# COMPACT_ATOMS: atom_id res chain seq x y z
N MET A 1 -24.07 -46.23 8.23
CA MET A 1 -24.19 -44.90 7.66
C MET A 1 -23.12 -44.04 8.34
N SER A 2 -21.92 -43.99 7.74
CA SER A 2 -20.83 -43.12 8.22
C SER A 2 -21.07 -41.75 7.64
N ALA A 3 -21.30 -40.77 8.50
CA ALA A 3 -21.31 -39.35 8.11
C ALA A 3 -19.87 -38.95 7.86
N ASP A 4 -19.53 -38.67 6.61
CA ASP A 4 -18.32 -37.93 6.25
C ASP A 4 -18.39 -36.52 6.91
N VAL A 5 -17.63 -36.36 7.99
CA VAL A 5 -17.36 -35.07 8.55
C VAL A 5 -16.33 -34.42 7.59
N ALA A 6 -16.83 -33.66 6.62
CA ALA A 6 -15.99 -32.78 5.83
C ALA A 6 -15.25 -31.85 6.80
N THR A 7 -13.97 -32.08 7.01
CA THR A 7 -13.08 -31.21 7.73
C THR A 7 -13.09 -29.87 6.97
N ALA A 8 -13.75 -28.86 7.51
CA ALA A 8 -13.69 -27.52 6.97
C ALA A 8 -12.21 -27.13 6.93
N ALA A 9 -11.67 -26.93 5.73
CA ALA A 9 -10.30 -26.47 5.57
C ALA A 9 -10.15 -25.16 6.36
N ALA A 10 -9.14 -25.11 7.23
CA ALA A 10 -8.85 -23.88 7.99
C ALA A 10 -8.67 -22.71 7.01
N ALA A 11 -9.27 -21.57 7.32
CA ALA A 11 -9.11 -20.37 6.50
C ALA A 11 -7.60 -20.06 6.32
N PRO A 12 -7.15 -19.67 5.11
CA PRO A 12 -5.75 -19.37 4.89
C PRO A 12 -5.30 -18.21 5.79
N ARG A 13 -4.07 -18.30 6.33
CA ARG A 13 -3.47 -17.19 7.09
C ARG A 13 -3.29 -16.00 6.17
N LEU A 14 -3.44 -14.80 6.72
CA LEU A 14 -3.20 -13.58 5.98
C LEU A 14 -1.73 -13.15 6.09
N ALA A 15 -1.13 -12.84 4.94
CA ALA A 15 0.12 -12.11 4.85
C ALA A 15 -0.16 -10.75 4.23
N LEU A 16 -0.07 -9.71 5.05
CA LEU A 16 -0.34 -8.34 4.68
C LEU A 16 0.99 -7.62 4.41
N PHE A 17 1.05 -6.87 3.33
CA PHE A 17 2.24 -6.11 2.96
C PHE A 17 1.86 -4.66 2.72
N ASP A 18 2.61 -3.74 3.33
CA ASP A 18 2.70 -2.39 2.81
C ASP A 18 3.54 -2.37 1.52
N LEU A 19 3.43 -1.29 0.74
CA LEU A 19 4.12 -1.16 -0.54
C LEU A 19 5.37 -0.29 -0.43
N ASP A 20 5.12 1.00 -0.22
CA ASP A 20 6.10 2.07 -0.32
C ASP A 20 7.07 2.03 0.85
N GLY A 21 8.38 1.97 0.61
CA GLY A 21 9.38 1.74 1.66
C GLY A 21 9.46 0.29 2.17
N THR A 22 8.53 -0.58 1.82
CA THR A 22 8.44 -1.98 2.30
C THR A 22 8.78 -2.98 1.20
N LEU A 23 7.90 -3.19 0.21
CA LEU A 23 8.20 -4.06 -0.95
C LEU A 23 8.85 -3.31 -2.10
N LEU A 24 8.74 -1.99 -2.10
CA LEU A 24 9.24 -1.06 -3.10
C LEU A 24 10.27 -0.12 -2.48
N ALA A 25 11.45 0.02 -3.09
CA ALA A 25 12.45 1.02 -2.71
C ALA A 25 12.04 2.41 -3.21
N GLY A 26 11.29 3.16 -2.39
CA GLY A 26 10.78 4.49 -2.70
C GLY A 26 9.31 4.65 -2.33
N ASP A 27 8.76 5.79 -2.71
CA ASP A 27 7.35 6.15 -2.49
C ASP A 27 6.67 6.32 -3.86
N THR A 28 5.63 5.55 -4.12
CA THR A 28 4.92 5.52 -5.42
C THR A 28 4.31 6.88 -5.76
N ASP A 29 3.72 7.57 -4.80
CA ASP A 29 3.08 8.87 -5.02
C ASP A 29 4.12 9.96 -5.32
N VAL A 30 5.25 9.97 -4.60
CA VAL A 30 6.38 10.87 -4.85
C VAL A 30 6.97 10.62 -6.24
N LEU A 31 7.26 9.36 -6.56
CA LEU A 31 7.82 8.98 -7.87
C LEU A 31 6.85 9.27 -9.02
N TRP A 32 5.54 9.13 -8.81
CA TRP A 32 4.53 9.50 -9.80
C TRP A 32 4.57 10.98 -10.13
N CYS A 33 4.65 11.83 -9.10
CA CYS A 33 4.74 13.26 -9.26
C CYS A 33 6.02 13.66 -10.02
N GLU A 34 7.18 13.07 -9.67
CA GLU A 34 8.45 13.28 -10.38
C GLU A 34 8.35 12.83 -11.85
N PHE A 35 7.78 11.65 -12.10
CA PHE A 35 7.56 11.16 -13.45
C PHE A 35 6.68 12.09 -14.27
N LEU A 36 5.58 12.61 -13.72
CA LEU A 36 4.70 13.55 -14.43
C LEU A 36 5.41 14.90 -14.73
N ILE A 37 6.32 15.32 -13.87
CA ILE A 37 7.16 16.50 -14.11
C ILE A 37 8.12 16.24 -15.28
N ASP A 38 8.77 15.08 -15.32
CA ASP A 38 9.69 14.71 -16.39
C ASP A 38 9.00 14.52 -17.74
N GLU A 39 7.72 14.07 -17.73
CA GLU A 39 6.86 14.00 -18.91
C GLU A 39 6.27 15.36 -19.33
N GLY A 40 6.53 16.42 -18.60
CA GLY A 40 6.00 17.78 -18.87
C GLY A 40 4.50 17.93 -18.61
N VAL A 41 3.90 17.01 -17.81
CA VAL A 41 2.47 17.06 -17.44
C VAL A 41 2.27 18.00 -16.24
N LEU A 42 3.21 18.00 -15.30
CA LEU A 42 3.22 18.89 -14.14
C LEU A 42 4.38 19.88 -14.25
N ASP A 43 4.14 21.10 -13.79
CA ASP A 43 5.17 22.15 -13.76
C ASP A 43 6.22 21.87 -12.67
N ARG A 44 7.50 21.91 -13.05
CA ARG A 44 8.62 21.58 -12.18
C ARG A 44 8.80 22.54 -10.99
N GLU A 45 8.55 23.82 -11.21
CA GLU A 45 8.81 24.82 -10.17
C GLU A 45 7.76 24.74 -9.06
N THR A 46 6.48 24.60 -9.46
CA THR A 46 5.36 24.53 -8.51
C THR A 46 5.22 23.16 -7.87
N PHE A 47 5.10 22.10 -8.69
CA PHE A 47 4.84 20.75 -8.18
C PHE A 47 6.09 20.09 -7.60
N GLY A 48 7.29 20.36 -8.13
CA GLY A 48 8.51 19.78 -7.60
C GLY A 48 8.82 20.23 -6.17
N ALA A 49 8.61 21.51 -5.85
CA ALA A 49 8.76 22.01 -4.48
C ALA A 49 7.67 21.46 -3.54
N ALA A 50 6.41 21.44 -3.99
CA ALA A 50 5.30 20.95 -3.20
C ALA A 50 5.42 19.43 -2.91
N ASN A 51 5.85 18.64 -3.89
CA ASN A 51 6.07 17.19 -3.73
C ASN A 51 7.12 16.92 -2.65
N ARG A 52 8.25 17.63 -2.67
CA ARG A 52 9.29 17.49 -1.64
C ARG A 52 8.77 17.90 -0.25
N ASP A 53 8.07 19.04 -0.15
CA ASP A 53 7.51 19.48 1.13
C ASP A 53 6.53 18.47 1.72
N VAL A 54 5.59 17.96 0.92
CA VAL A 54 4.62 16.95 1.38
C VAL A 54 5.34 15.68 1.81
N ALA A 55 6.31 15.18 1.04
CA ALA A 55 7.08 13.99 1.37
C ALA A 55 7.87 14.13 2.68
N GLU A 56 8.57 15.27 2.86
CA GLU A 56 9.32 15.54 4.09
C GLU A 56 8.41 15.68 5.31
N ARG A 57 7.30 16.40 5.18
CA ARG A 57 6.30 16.53 6.25
C ARG A 57 5.65 15.21 6.59
N TYR A 58 5.40 14.37 5.58
CA TYR A 58 4.90 13.00 5.79
C TYR A 58 5.89 12.17 6.61
N GLY A 59 7.17 12.17 6.25
CA GLY A 59 8.23 11.51 7.01
C GLY A 59 8.34 11.97 8.46
N ARG A 60 8.04 13.26 8.75
CA ARG A 60 7.98 13.81 10.11
C ARG A 60 6.63 13.54 10.82
N GLY A 61 5.62 12.99 10.10
CA GLY A 61 4.26 12.74 10.63
C GLY A 61 3.41 14.00 10.80
N GLU A 62 3.77 15.09 10.13
CA GLU A 62 3.11 16.40 10.19
C GLU A 62 1.97 16.55 9.19
N VAL A 63 1.82 15.60 8.26
CA VAL A 63 0.76 15.58 7.25
C VAL A 63 -0.39 14.69 7.73
N THR A 64 -1.62 15.19 7.62
CA THR A 64 -2.79 14.36 7.85
C THR A 64 -3.04 13.38 6.70
N PRO A 65 -3.69 12.22 6.94
CA PRO A 65 -4.07 11.31 5.85
C PRO A 65 -4.85 12.00 4.72
N ALA A 66 -5.73 12.93 5.06
CA ALA A 66 -6.54 13.66 4.09
C ALA A 66 -5.70 14.62 3.23
N GLU A 67 -4.75 15.37 3.84
CA GLU A 67 -3.84 16.25 3.08
C GLU A 67 -2.95 15.47 2.13
N PHE A 68 -2.33 14.38 2.62
CA PHE A 68 -1.47 13.51 1.80
C PHE A 68 -2.24 12.99 0.58
N ALA A 69 -3.37 12.34 0.84
CA ALA A 69 -4.17 11.74 -0.22
C ALA A 69 -4.74 12.78 -1.20
N ALA A 70 -5.15 13.96 -0.71
CA ALA A 70 -5.65 15.03 -1.58
C ALA A 70 -4.59 15.60 -2.51
N PHE A 71 -3.35 15.79 -2.02
CA PHE A 71 -2.26 16.30 -2.84
C PHE A 71 -1.98 15.39 -4.04
N TYR A 72 -1.81 14.08 -3.80
CA TYR A 72 -1.50 13.14 -4.88
C TYR A 72 -2.71 12.82 -5.76
N ALA A 73 -3.91 12.72 -5.20
CA ALA A 73 -5.11 12.55 -6.00
C ALA A 73 -5.34 13.70 -7.00
N ALA A 74 -4.99 14.92 -6.63
CA ALA A 74 -5.12 16.10 -7.50
C ALA A 74 -4.30 15.99 -8.79
N THR A 75 -3.19 15.25 -8.79
CA THR A 75 -2.36 15.03 -10.00
C THR A 75 -3.08 14.24 -11.10
N LEU A 76 -4.14 13.51 -10.74
CA LEU A 76 -4.92 12.67 -11.64
C LEU A 76 -6.21 13.35 -12.14
N ALA A 77 -6.51 14.57 -11.67
CA ALA A 77 -7.75 15.27 -11.98
C ALA A 77 -8.00 15.46 -13.49
N GLY A 78 -9.26 15.43 -13.89
CA GLY A 78 -9.73 15.84 -15.22
C GLY A 78 -9.59 14.79 -16.34
N ARG A 79 -8.96 13.64 -16.09
CA ARG A 79 -8.84 12.54 -17.06
C ARG A 79 -9.45 11.26 -16.50
N SER A 80 -9.89 10.38 -17.39
CA SER A 80 -10.35 9.03 -17.01
C SER A 80 -9.17 8.07 -16.74
N ALA A 81 -9.45 6.95 -16.09
CA ALA A 81 -8.47 5.88 -15.91
C ALA A 81 -7.90 5.40 -17.25
N GLU A 82 -8.74 5.30 -18.29
CA GLU A 82 -8.32 4.90 -19.64
C GLU A 82 -7.33 5.91 -20.23
N GLN A 83 -7.60 7.20 -20.09
CA GLN A 83 -6.71 8.27 -20.59
C GLN A 83 -5.37 8.33 -19.84
N TRP A 84 -5.35 7.97 -18.56
CA TRP A 84 -4.14 7.92 -17.74
C TRP A 84 -3.33 6.63 -17.91
N SER A 85 -3.99 5.52 -18.28
CA SER A 85 -3.36 4.19 -18.31
C SER A 85 -2.04 4.11 -19.10
N PRO A 86 -1.89 4.73 -20.30
CA PRO A 86 -0.62 4.67 -21.02
C PRO A 86 0.56 5.29 -20.25
N LEU A 87 0.33 6.42 -19.57
CA LEU A 87 1.36 7.07 -18.73
C LEU A 87 1.63 6.24 -17.47
N ARG A 88 0.59 5.75 -16.82
CA ARG A 88 0.72 4.87 -15.63
C ARG A 88 1.50 3.60 -15.97
N ASP A 89 1.20 2.94 -17.04
CA ASP A 89 1.87 1.68 -17.42
C ASP A 89 3.35 1.92 -17.74
N ARG A 90 3.66 3.03 -18.40
CA ARG A 90 5.04 3.46 -18.62
C ARG A 90 5.74 3.81 -17.30
N PHE A 91 5.08 4.54 -16.41
CA PHE A 91 5.59 4.82 -15.06
C PHE A 91 5.93 3.54 -14.30
N VAL A 92 5.00 2.57 -14.29
CA VAL A 92 5.23 1.28 -13.62
C VAL A 92 6.44 0.56 -14.23
N ALA A 93 6.58 0.55 -15.54
CA ALA A 93 7.68 -0.13 -16.21
C ALA A 93 9.05 0.50 -15.93
N ILE A 94 9.17 1.83 -15.95
CA ILE A 94 10.47 2.50 -15.87
C ILE A 94 10.83 3.03 -14.48
N ALA A 95 9.84 3.37 -13.66
CA ALA A 95 10.08 3.95 -12.35
C ALA A 95 9.84 2.97 -11.20
N ILE A 96 8.87 2.05 -11.32
CA ILE A 96 8.48 1.15 -10.23
C ILE A 96 9.16 -0.21 -10.33
N ALA A 97 9.04 -0.89 -11.47
CA ALA A 97 9.54 -2.26 -11.63
C ALA A 97 11.03 -2.42 -11.26
N PRO A 98 11.94 -1.49 -11.62
CA PRO A 98 13.35 -1.59 -11.22
C PRO A 98 13.61 -1.42 -9.73
N ARG A 99 12.63 -0.93 -8.96
CA ARG A 99 12.72 -0.70 -7.51
C ARG A 99 12.13 -1.83 -6.66
N ILE A 100 11.56 -2.85 -7.30
CA ILE A 100 11.11 -4.06 -6.61
C ILE A 100 12.28 -5.03 -6.58
N GLY A 101 12.88 -5.20 -5.40
CA GLY A 101 14.05 -6.03 -5.20
C GLY A 101 13.77 -7.54 -5.22
N ALA A 102 14.80 -8.33 -5.48
CA ALA A 102 14.71 -9.79 -5.44
C ALA A 102 14.28 -10.30 -4.06
N ALA A 103 14.68 -9.64 -2.97
CA ALA A 103 14.30 -10.00 -1.60
C ALA A 103 12.79 -9.82 -1.36
N SER A 104 12.20 -8.72 -1.87
CA SER A 104 10.76 -8.49 -1.80
C SER A 104 9.97 -9.57 -2.55
N LEU A 105 10.40 -9.91 -3.76
CA LEU A 105 9.80 -10.98 -4.56
C LEU A 105 9.92 -12.35 -3.87
N ALA A 106 11.07 -12.64 -3.28
CA ALA A 106 11.30 -13.88 -2.55
C ALA A 106 10.42 -14.00 -1.30
N LEU A 107 10.23 -12.90 -0.56
CA LEU A 107 9.33 -12.85 0.60
C LEU A 107 7.88 -13.16 0.18
N VAL A 108 7.37 -12.49 -0.85
CA VAL A 108 6.03 -12.72 -1.38
C VAL A 108 5.86 -14.16 -1.86
N ALA A 109 6.86 -14.70 -2.58
CA ALA A 109 6.85 -16.09 -3.06
C ALA A 109 6.84 -17.10 -1.90
N ALA A 110 7.58 -16.84 -0.81
CA ALA A 110 7.62 -17.70 0.36
C ALA A 110 6.26 -17.77 1.08
N HIS A 111 5.54 -16.68 1.19
CA HIS A 111 4.18 -16.67 1.74
C HIS A 111 3.20 -17.44 0.83
N ARG A 112 3.29 -17.21 -0.50
CA ARG A 112 2.49 -17.95 -1.47
C ARG A 112 2.72 -19.46 -1.40
N ALA A 113 3.97 -19.89 -1.29
CA ALA A 113 4.34 -21.31 -1.19
C ALA A 113 3.80 -21.98 0.09
N ARG A 114 3.57 -21.21 1.16
CA ARG A 114 2.91 -21.70 2.40
C ARG A 114 1.39 -21.76 2.29
N GLY A 115 0.80 -21.27 1.21
CA GLY A 115 -0.66 -21.19 1.05
C GLY A 115 -1.28 -20.01 1.81
N ASP A 116 -0.50 -19.02 2.22
CA ASP A 116 -1.02 -17.81 2.83
C ASP A 116 -1.79 -16.98 1.78
N ARG A 117 -2.88 -16.32 2.19
CA ARG A 117 -3.58 -15.34 1.36
C ARG A 117 -2.85 -14.00 1.45
N LEU A 118 -2.38 -13.52 0.31
CA LEU A 118 -1.53 -12.34 0.21
C LEU A 118 -2.39 -11.10 -0.04
N VAL A 119 -2.19 -10.04 0.74
CA VAL A 119 -2.91 -8.77 0.59
C VAL A 119 -1.92 -7.63 0.56
N LEU A 120 -1.94 -6.84 -0.50
CA LEU A 120 -1.24 -5.56 -0.55
C LEU A 120 -2.14 -4.48 0.08
N THR A 121 -1.62 -3.75 1.08
CA THR A 121 -2.37 -2.67 1.73
C THR A 121 -1.52 -1.40 1.76
N THR A 122 -1.93 -0.35 1.03
CA THR A 122 -1.12 0.86 0.83
C THR A 122 -1.95 2.13 0.89
N ALA A 123 -1.32 3.22 1.35
CA ALA A 123 -1.94 4.55 1.36
C ALA A 123 -2.12 5.11 -0.05
N THR A 124 -1.25 4.74 -0.97
CA THR A 124 -1.30 5.14 -2.39
C THR A 124 -2.60 4.65 -3.06
N ASN A 125 -3.07 5.41 -4.02
CA ASN A 125 -4.34 5.14 -4.66
C ASN A 125 -4.35 3.87 -5.52
N ARG A 126 -5.53 3.23 -5.62
CA ARG A 126 -5.73 1.97 -6.37
C ARG A 126 -5.34 2.08 -7.84
N PHE A 127 -5.56 3.23 -8.48
CA PHE A 127 -5.27 3.39 -9.90
C PHE A 127 -3.78 3.17 -10.21
N LEU A 128 -2.89 3.68 -9.35
CA LEU A 128 -1.44 3.48 -9.49
C LEU A 128 -1.01 2.09 -9.01
N THR A 129 -1.62 1.59 -7.94
CA THR A 129 -1.11 0.41 -7.23
C THR A 129 -1.65 -0.92 -7.76
N ALA A 130 -2.77 -0.94 -8.49
CA ALA A 130 -3.30 -2.17 -9.06
C ALA A 130 -2.32 -2.89 -10.01
N PRO A 131 -1.66 -2.22 -10.98
CA PRO A 131 -0.66 -2.88 -11.82
C PRO A 131 0.60 -3.28 -11.01
N ILE A 132 0.94 -2.59 -9.93
CA ILE A 132 2.08 -2.95 -9.06
C ILE A 132 1.75 -4.23 -8.28
N ALA A 133 0.54 -4.34 -7.72
CA ALA A 133 0.07 -5.56 -7.08
C ALA A 133 0.13 -6.77 -8.04
N ALA A 134 -0.30 -6.56 -9.30
CA ALA A 134 -0.22 -7.59 -10.33
C ALA A 134 1.24 -7.99 -10.63
N LEU A 135 2.17 -7.04 -10.67
CA LEU A 135 3.61 -7.29 -10.87
C LEU A 135 4.20 -8.12 -9.71
N LEU A 136 3.76 -7.87 -8.47
CA LEU A 136 4.11 -8.66 -7.29
C LEU A 136 3.37 -10.02 -7.24
N GLY A 137 2.38 -10.22 -8.12
CA GLY A 137 1.52 -11.39 -8.13
C GLY A 137 0.59 -11.46 -6.93
N ILE A 138 0.25 -10.33 -6.31
CA ILE A 138 -0.69 -10.22 -5.19
C ILE A 138 -2.06 -9.83 -5.76
N ALA A 139 -3.05 -10.70 -5.60
CA ALA A 139 -4.38 -10.48 -6.16
C ALA A 139 -5.26 -9.54 -5.31
N ASP A 140 -5.13 -9.63 -3.99
CA ASP A 140 -5.92 -8.83 -3.08
C ASP A 140 -5.23 -7.50 -2.80
N LEU A 141 -5.93 -6.38 -3.08
CA LEU A 141 -5.42 -5.03 -2.90
C LEU A 141 -6.40 -4.20 -2.08
N VAL A 142 -5.94 -3.64 -0.97
CA VAL A 142 -6.63 -2.64 -0.17
C VAL A 142 -5.85 -1.33 -0.29
N ALA A 143 -6.39 -0.38 -1.04
CA ALA A 143 -5.73 0.89 -1.38
C ALA A 143 -6.67 2.06 -1.18
N THR A 144 -6.17 3.29 -1.16
CA THR A 144 -7.01 4.48 -1.18
C THR A 144 -7.79 4.57 -2.50
N GLU A 145 -9.08 4.90 -2.44
CA GLU A 145 -9.95 5.00 -3.61
C GLU A 145 -10.02 6.44 -4.11
N LEU A 146 -9.96 6.60 -5.44
CA LEU A 146 -10.17 7.90 -6.08
C LEU A 146 -11.65 8.13 -6.36
N GLU A 147 -12.08 9.37 -6.22
CA GLU A 147 -13.42 9.78 -6.61
C GLU A 147 -13.50 9.95 -8.13
N VAL A 148 -14.51 9.33 -8.74
CA VAL A 148 -14.80 9.41 -10.17
C VAL A 148 -16.08 10.20 -10.39
N ALA A 149 -16.01 11.22 -11.24
CA ALA A 149 -17.16 12.00 -11.63
C ALA A 149 -18.13 11.18 -12.52
N PRO A 150 -19.41 11.59 -12.67
CA PRO A 150 -20.35 10.92 -13.58
C PRO A 150 -19.86 10.85 -15.03
N THR A 151 -18.93 11.71 -15.43
CA THR A 151 -18.26 11.72 -16.74
C THR A 151 -17.23 10.61 -16.91
N GLY A 152 -16.91 9.83 -15.85
CA GLY A 152 -15.86 8.81 -15.85
C GLY A 152 -14.44 9.35 -15.60
N THR A 153 -14.28 10.65 -15.32
CA THR A 153 -12.97 11.25 -15.04
C THR A 153 -12.70 11.31 -13.53
N PHE A 154 -11.44 11.21 -13.13
CA PHE A 154 -11.05 11.46 -11.75
C PHE A 154 -11.30 12.92 -11.37
N THR A 155 -11.88 13.14 -10.20
CA THR A 155 -12.16 14.51 -9.71
C THR A 155 -10.92 15.17 -9.09
N GLY A 156 -9.87 14.42 -8.84
CA GLY A 156 -8.72 14.86 -8.05
C GLY A 156 -8.94 14.77 -6.55
N ARG A 157 -9.95 14.03 -6.12
CA ARG A 157 -10.24 13.76 -4.70
C ARG A 157 -10.26 12.25 -4.44
N THR A 158 -10.16 11.90 -3.19
CA THR A 158 -10.38 10.52 -2.72
C THR A 158 -11.83 10.31 -2.29
N THR A 159 -12.28 9.06 -2.27
CA THR A 159 -13.59 8.67 -1.75
C THR A 159 -13.46 7.64 -0.64
N GLY A 160 -14.39 7.68 0.32
CA GLY A 160 -14.37 6.80 1.47
C GLY A 160 -13.19 7.07 2.42
N THR A 161 -12.83 6.09 3.21
CA THR A 161 -11.73 6.18 4.17
C THR A 161 -10.37 6.05 3.47
N VAL A 162 -9.46 7.01 3.69
CA VAL A 162 -8.06 6.92 3.24
C VAL A 162 -7.38 5.73 3.93
N ASN A 163 -6.64 4.91 3.17
CA ASN A 163 -5.99 3.70 3.65
C ASN A 163 -4.66 3.98 4.39
N MET A 164 -4.72 4.80 5.42
CA MET A 164 -3.57 5.26 6.20
C MET A 164 -3.90 5.27 7.69
N ARG A 165 -2.92 4.96 8.54
CA ARG A 165 -3.06 4.93 10.00
C ARG A 165 -4.22 4.02 10.44
N GLU A 166 -5.15 4.52 11.27
CA GLU A 166 -6.36 3.81 11.71
C GLU A 166 -7.28 3.44 10.53
N GLY A 167 -7.25 4.24 9.46
CA GLY A 167 -7.98 3.97 8.24
C GLY A 167 -7.56 2.66 7.57
N LYS A 168 -6.28 2.28 7.66
CA LYS A 168 -5.76 1.01 7.14
C LYS A 168 -6.41 -0.19 7.85
N VAL A 169 -6.54 -0.12 9.19
CA VAL A 169 -7.23 -1.14 9.99
C VAL A 169 -8.70 -1.22 9.62
N ALA A 170 -9.38 -0.07 9.55
CA ALA A 170 -10.82 -0.02 9.23
C ALA A 170 -11.13 -0.57 7.83
N ARG A 171 -10.30 -0.24 6.84
CA ARG A 171 -10.48 -0.73 5.46
C ARG A 171 -10.19 -2.23 5.33
N LEU A 172 -9.18 -2.75 6.03
CA LEU A 172 -8.91 -4.18 6.08
C LEU A 172 -10.05 -4.94 6.78
N ALA A 173 -10.59 -4.41 7.88
CA ALA A 173 -11.75 -5.01 8.54
C ALA A 173 -12.99 -5.07 7.62
N ARG A 174 -13.21 -4.01 6.83
CA ARG A 174 -14.27 -4.01 5.84
C ARG A 174 -14.01 -5.03 4.72
N TRP A 175 -12.78 -5.04 4.16
CA TRP A 175 -12.38 -6.00 3.14
C TRP A 175 -12.58 -7.45 3.62
N LEU A 176 -12.20 -7.78 4.87
CA LEU A 176 -12.46 -9.10 5.46
C LEU A 176 -13.94 -9.44 5.45
N SER A 177 -14.80 -8.50 5.83
CA SER A 177 -16.25 -8.69 5.82
C SER A 177 -16.80 -8.92 4.40
N ASP A 178 -16.33 -8.13 3.44
CA ASP A 178 -16.75 -8.23 2.03
C ASP A 178 -16.32 -9.56 1.40
N GLU A 179 -15.18 -10.12 1.85
CA GLU A 179 -14.65 -11.43 1.46
C GLU A 179 -15.23 -12.62 2.26
N GLY A 180 -16.13 -12.36 3.19
CA GLY A 180 -16.70 -13.39 4.06
C GLY A 180 -15.72 -14.04 5.03
N LEU A 181 -14.62 -13.35 5.35
CA LEU A 181 -13.59 -13.82 6.29
C LEU A 181 -13.93 -13.37 7.72
N ALA A 182 -13.49 -14.16 8.71
CA ALA A 182 -13.68 -13.79 10.11
C ALA A 182 -12.87 -12.56 10.48
N ALA A 183 -13.41 -11.69 11.30
CA ALA A 183 -12.68 -10.52 11.82
C ALA A 183 -11.41 -10.92 12.60
N SER A 184 -11.39 -12.10 13.23
CA SER A 184 -10.22 -12.66 13.91
C SER A 184 -9.05 -12.95 12.97
N SER A 185 -9.30 -13.12 11.66
CA SER A 185 -8.23 -13.37 10.67
C SER A 185 -7.20 -12.24 10.64
N LEU A 186 -7.61 -10.99 10.93
CA LEU A 186 -6.68 -9.87 11.05
C LEU A 186 -5.76 -10.05 12.27
N ALA A 187 -6.33 -10.45 13.40
CA ALA A 187 -5.56 -10.67 14.63
C ALA A 187 -4.55 -11.82 14.50
N GLU A 188 -4.75 -12.75 13.57
CA GLU A 188 -3.85 -13.88 13.30
C GLU A 188 -2.86 -13.62 12.16
N ALA A 189 -2.96 -12.46 11.49
CA ALA A 189 -2.17 -12.11 10.32
C ALA A 189 -0.70 -11.82 10.64
N THR A 190 0.14 -11.92 9.59
CA THR A 190 1.46 -11.31 9.54
C THR A 190 1.36 -10.00 8.76
N PHE A 191 1.99 -8.92 9.24
CA PHE A 191 2.02 -7.63 8.53
C PHE A 191 3.44 -7.08 8.46
N TYR A 192 3.84 -6.66 7.26
CA TYR A 192 5.15 -6.08 6.93
C TYR A 192 5.00 -4.59 6.65
N SER A 193 5.77 -3.72 7.30
CA SER A 193 5.78 -2.27 7.07
C SER A 193 7.07 -1.61 7.54
N ASP A 194 7.42 -0.49 6.89
CA ASP A 194 8.56 0.38 7.21
C ASP A 194 8.17 1.63 8.03
N SER A 195 6.87 1.99 8.05
CA SER A 195 6.41 3.30 8.51
C SER A 195 5.75 3.29 9.88
N ILE A 196 6.07 4.29 10.71
CA ILE A 196 5.36 4.55 11.97
C ILE A 196 3.86 4.85 11.76
N ASN A 197 3.46 5.31 10.57
CA ASN A 197 2.06 5.52 10.24
C ASN A 197 1.25 4.23 10.24
N ASP A 198 1.90 3.07 10.12
CA ASP A 198 1.28 1.74 10.16
C ASP A 198 1.24 1.13 11.56
N LEU A 199 1.68 1.86 12.59
CA LEU A 199 1.65 1.40 13.97
C LEU A 199 0.28 0.84 14.41
N PRO A 200 -0.87 1.45 14.06
CA PRO A 200 -2.17 0.88 14.41
C PRO A 200 -2.37 -0.54 13.87
N LEU A 201 -1.97 -0.81 12.61
CA LEU A 201 -2.10 -2.13 12.02
C LEU A 201 -1.06 -3.11 12.55
N LEU A 202 0.20 -2.67 12.74
CA LEU A 202 1.25 -3.49 13.37
C LEU A 202 0.84 -3.96 14.78
N CYS A 203 0.08 -3.15 15.51
CA CYS A 203 -0.47 -3.52 16.82
C CYS A 203 -1.69 -4.43 16.74
N ALA A 204 -2.37 -4.52 15.61
CA ALA A 204 -3.62 -5.27 15.43
C ALA A 204 -3.39 -6.72 14.96
N VAL A 205 -2.17 -7.07 14.55
CA VAL A 205 -1.82 -8.39 14.02
C VAL A 205 -1.02 -9.23 15.01
N ALA A 206 -1.04 -10.56 14.85
CA ALA A 206 -0.24 -11.46 15.69
C ALA A 206 1.27 -11.35 15.42
N THR A 207 1.64 -11.13 14.16
CA THR A 207 3.04 -11.16 13.74
C THR A 207 3.40 -9.86 13.00
N PRO A 208 3.69 -8.78 13.72
CA PRO A 208 4.26 -7.57 13.13
C PRO A 208 5.71 -7.82 12.73
N VAL A 209 6.07 -7.45 11.51
CA VAL A 209 7.44 -7.50 10.98
C VAL A 209 7.80 -6.13 10.42
N VAL A 210 8.84 -5.56 10.94
CA VAL A 210 9.29 -4.21 10.57
C VAL A 210 10.37 -4.31 9.48
N VAL A 211 10.17 -3.59 8.37
CA VAL A 211 11.06 -3.64 7.20
C VAL A 211 11.74 -2.29 7.03
N ASP A 212 13.07 -2.25 6.99
CA ASP A 212 13.87 -1.04 6.73
C ASP A 212 13.30 0.26 7.36
N PRO A 213 12.93 0.26 8.66
CA PRO A 213 12.01 1.23 9.26
C PRO A 213 12.56 2.66 9.33
N ASP A 214 11.63 3.62 9.28
CA ASP A 214 11.90 4.98 9.74
C ASP A 214 12.40 4.99 11.20
N SER A 215 13.03 6.09 11.63
CA SER A 215 13.64 6.18 12.97
C SER A 215 12.64 6.01 14.12
N ARG A 216 11.38 6.43 13.93
CA ARG A 216 10.32 6.32 14.95
C ARG A 216 9.80 4.89 15.06
N LEU A 217 9.57 4.24 13.92
CA LEU A 217 9.15 2.83 13.93
C LEU A 217 10.28 1.93 14.43
N ARG A 218 11.54 2.24 14.12
CA ARG A 218 12.70 1.52 14.65
C ARG A 218 12.76 1.57 16.18
N ALA A 219 12.53 2.75 16.77
CA ALA A 219 12.48 2.91 18.22
C ALA A 219 11.31 2.12 18.83
N GLU A 220 10.14 2.14 18.20
CA GLU A 220 8.96 1.39 18.65
C GLU A 220 9.16 -0.13 18.52
N ALA A 221 9.75 -0.60 17.42
CA ALA A 221 10.09 -2.00 17.22
C ALA A 221 11.04 -2.52 18.31
N SER A 222 12.07 -1.73 18.65
CA SER A 222 13.01 -2.07 19.74
C SER A 222 12.29 -2.16 21.08
N ARG A 223 11.39 -1.22 21.39
CA ARG A 223 10.62 -1.21 22.64
C ARG A 223 9.69 -2.41 22.76
N ARG A 224 9.16 -2.90 21.65
CA ARG A 224 8.20 -4.02 21.60
C ARG A 224 8.85 -5.36 21.29
N ALA A 225 10.17 -5.40 21.07
CA ALA A 225 10.90 -6.58 20.61
C ALA A 225 10.33 -7.17 19.29
N TRP A 226 9.86 -6.30 18.39
CA TRP A 226 9.43 -6.73 17.07
C TRP A 226 10.61 -7.05 16.16
N PRO A 227 10.51 -8.08 15.31
CA PRO A 227 11.56 -8.40 14.35
C PRO A 227 11.73 -7.27 13.33
N VAL A 228 12.99 -6.96 13.03
CA VAL A 228 13.37 -6.00 11.98
C VAL A 228 14.16 -6.76 10.93
N ILE A 229 13.73 -6.62 9.67
CA ILE A 229 14.39 -7.20 8.50
C ILE A 229 14.76 -6.12 7.50
N SER A 230 15.63 -6.44 6.53
CA SER A 230 15.90 -5.59 5.37
C SER A 230 15.52 -6.30 4.08
N LEU A 231 14.84 -5.60 3.19
CA LEU A 231 14.45 -6.06 1.84
C LEU A 231 15.00 -5.14 0.74
N LEU A 232 15.40 -3.92 1.12
CA LEU A 232 15.77 -2.84 0.19
C LEU A 232 17.29 -2.61 0.11
N ALA A 233 18.09 -3.53 0.66
CA ALA A 233 19.55 -3.46 0.66
C ALA A 233 20.13 -4.04 -0.64
#